data_906d1a365845687b95d5e2ed393f6092
#
_entry.id   906d1a365845687b95d5e2ed393f6092
#
_cell.length_a   1.000
_cell.length_b   1.000
_cell.length_c   1.000
_cell.angle_alpha   90.00
_cell.angle_beta   90.00
_cell.angle_gamma   90.00
#
_symmetry.space_group_name_H-M   'P 1'
#
loop_
_entity.id
_entity.type
_entity.pdbx_description
1 polymer ?
#
loop_
_entity_poly.entity_id
_entity_poly.type
_entity_poly.pdbx_seq_one_letter_code
_entity_poly.pdbx_strand_id
1 'polypeptide(L)'
;IRINSDDYKQMIKVPKVVRTREIALTKEMILRIMRNSSSKLQTTILISCSSGLRIGEIVQLKLSDIDFDSIPVRINVRAEIAKGGSSRETFITTETVNALKDYLKKNFSWQEDQANWNLQDIVIFGRLSQNNIDSMAKNPAQSAKQMLQAALRREIEKIPEMSLRNENGRRAIHFHAFRKYFRTILGNVCGRDYAEALMGHGFYMDTYYQLPEDKKRQMYLDAESHLTISDFETFEKDLKKVSEESSELKQKFNDLLQYLKTNSIEIPNF
;
A
#
# COMPACT_ATOMS: atom_id res chain seq x y z
N ILE A 1 -2.34 22.71 -40.05
CA ILE A 1 -1.35 23.74 -39.64
C ILE A 1 -0.43 23.05 -38.63
N ARG A 2 0.86 22.83 -38.99
CA ARG A 2 1.88 22.40 -38.03
C ARG A 2 2.49 23.67 -37.44
N ILE A 3 2.25 23.91 -36.17
CA ILE A 3 2.92 24.97 -35.40
C ILE A 3 4.29 24.40 -34.99
N ASN A 4 5.37 25.13 -35.30
CA ASN A 4 6.73 24.75 -34.89
C ASN A 4 6.83 24.86 -33.36
N SER A 5 7.56 23.91 -32.74
CA SER A 5 7.78 23.85 -31.29
C SER A 5 8.34 25.16 -30.72
N ASP A 6 9.17 25.84 -31.49
CA ASP A 6 9.84 27.04 -31.03
C ASP A 6 8.90 28.28 -31.13
N ASP A 7 8.06 28.36 -32.16
CA ASP A 7 7.00 29.39 -32.28
C ASP A 7 5.99 29.21 -31.13
N TYR A 8 5.61 27.98 -30.81
CA TYR A 8 4.74 27.66 -29.67
C TYR A 8 5.33 28.18 -28.34
N LYS A 9 6.62 27.94 -28.10
CA LYS A 9 7.30 28.36 -26.86
C LYS A 9 7.43 29.91 -26.77
N GLN A 10 7.56 30.58 -27.88
CA GLN A 10 7.62 32.05 -27.92
C GLN A 10 6.26 32.69 -27.74
N MET A 11 5.19 32.10 -28.31
CA MET A 11 3.84 32.67 -28.29
C MET A 11 3.08 32.34 -26.99
N ILE A 12 3.34 31.21 -26.36
CA ILE A 12 2.61 30.77 -25.18
C ILE A 12 3.49 30.86 -23.92
N LYS A 13 3.27 31.89 -23.13
CA LYS A 13 3.84 31.99 -21.78
C LYS A 13 3.10 31.04 -20.86
N VAL A 14 3.67 29.84 -20.64
CA VAL A 14 3.15 28.91 -19.62
C VAL A 14 3.32 29.54 -18.23
N PRO A 15 2.25 29.69 -17.43
CA PRO A 15 2.38 30.23 -16.10
C PRO A 15 3.38 29.42 -15.27
N LYS A 16 4.22 30.10 -14.49
CA LYS A 16 5.14 29.40 -13.57
C LYS A 16 4.33 28.56 -12.60
N VAL A 17 4.60 27.26 -12.58
CA VAL A 17 3.98 26.35 -11.61
C VAL A 17 4.53 26.69 -10.23
N VAL A 18 3.68 27.21 -9.35
CA VAL A 18 4.03 27.41 -7.94
C VAL A 18 4.24 26.05 -7.30
N ARG A 19 5.47 25.78 -6.85
CA ARG A 19 5.78 24.57 -6.10
C ARG A 19 5.31 24.75 -4.67
N THR A 20 4.31 23.99 -4.27
CA THR A 20 3.82 23.96 -2.90
C THR A 20 4.60 22.94 -2.07
N ARG A 21 4.78 23.22 -0.77
CA ARG A 21 5.32 22.25 0.17
C ARG A 21 4.32 21.11 0.34
N GLU A 22 4.78 19.88 0.21
CA GLU A 22 3.97 18.70 0.46
C GLU A 22 4.26 18.18 1.87
N ILE A 23 3.25 17.54 2.47
CA ILE A 23 3.39 16.89 3.78
C ILE A 23 4.11 15.55 3.58
N ALA A 24 5.20 15.34 4.33
CA ALA A 24 5.84 14.04 4.41
C ALA A 24 4.97 13.10 5.26
N LEU A 25 4.58 11.95 4.69
CA LEU A 25 3.83 10.94 5.42
C LEU A 25 4.73 10.22 6.44
N THR A 26 4.18 9.97 7.63
CA THR A 26 4.77 9.09 8.65
C THR A 26 4.00 7.76 8.70
N LYS A 27 4.60 6.71 9.28
CA LYS A 27 3.92 5.41 9.51
C LYS A 27 2.61 5.60 10.27
N GLU A 28 2.63 6.40 11.33
CA GLU A 28 1.45 6.70 12.15
C GLU A 28 0.32 7.34 11.33
N MET A 29 0.64 8.31 10.46
CA MET A 29 -0.35 8.93 9.59
C MET A 29 -0.97 7.90 8.64
N ILE A 30 -0.16 7.01 8.07
CA ILE A 30 -0.62 5.95 7.17
C ILE A 30 -1.53 4.98 7.94
N LEU A 31 -1.15 4.54 9.14
CA LEU A 31 -1.96 3.68 10.01
C LEU A 31 -3.32 4.32 10.34
N ARG A 32 -3.33 5.61 10.67
CA ARG A 32 -4.58 6.33 10.96
C ARG A 32 -5.52 6.38 9.75
N ILE A 33 -4.97 6.59 8.55
CA ILE A 33 -5.76 6.54 7.31
C ILE A 33 -6.31 5.13 7.07
N MET A 34 -5.52 4.09 7.34
CA MET A 34 -5.90 2.71 7.08
C MET A 34 -6.91 2.17 8.09
N ARG A 35 -6.92 2.64 9.33
CA ARG A 35 -7.70 2.08 10.46
C ARG A 35 -9.17 1.80 10.13
N ASN A 36 -9.83 2.71 9.41
CA ASN A 36 -11.24 2.60 9.04
C ASN A 36 -11.46 2.40 7.53
N SER A 37 -10.38 2.14 6.80
CA SER A 37 -10.42 1.94 5.36
C SER A 37 -10.91 0.53 5.01
N SER A 38 -11.54 0.40 3.83
CA SER A 38 -11.87 -0.92 3.29
C SER A 38 -10.60 -1.73 3.00
N SER A 39 -10.69 -3.06 3.07
CA SER A 39 -9.58 -3.97 2.75
C SER A 39 -8.94 -3.65 1.39
N LYS A 40 -9.75 -3.32 0.37
CA LYS A 40 -9.26 -2.89 -0.95
C LYS A 40 -8.36 -1.64 -0.86
N LEU A 41 -8.79 -0.63 -0.11
CA LEU A 41 -8.02 0.61 0.04
C LEU A 41 -6.75 0.37 0.87
N GLN A 42 -6.84 -0.39 1.97
CA GLN A 42 -5.70 -0.76 2.81
C GLN A 42 -4.61 -1.45 1.98
N THR A 43 -4.98 -2.53 1.27
CA THR A 43 -4.04 -3.27 0.42
C THR A 43 -3.43 -2.39 -0.67
N THR A 44 -4.23 -1.49 -1.28
CA THR A 44 -3.72 -0.55 -2.29
C THR A 44 -2.70 0.43 -1.70
N ILE A 45 -2.94 0.93 -0.49
CA ILE A 45 -2.01 1.82 0.23
C ILE A 45 -0.71 1.07 0.54
N LEU A 46 -0.80 -0.13 1.12
CA LEU A 46 0.35 -0.96 1.46
C LEU A 46 1.21 -1.29 0.23
N ILE A 47 0.59 -1.67 -0.90
CA ILE A 47 1.30 -1.87 -2.16
C ILE A 47 2.03 -0.58 -2.59
N SER A 48 1.38 0.58 -2.51
CA SER A 48 2.03 1.84 -2.90
C SER A 48 3.20 2.20 -1.99
N CYS A 49 3.09 1.93 -0.67
CA CYS A 49 4.13 2.20 0.32
C CYS A 49 5.32 1.23 0.24
N SER A 50 5.09 -0.02 -0.17
CA SER A 50 6.12 -1.07 -0.20
C SER A 50 6.77 -1.24 -1.58
N SER A 51 6.07 -0.95 -2.68
CA SER A 51 6.58 -1.14 -4.04
C SER A 51 6.86 0.16 -4.80
N GLY A 52 6.35 1.28 -4.29
CA GLY A 52 6.42 2.55 -5.00
C GLY A 52 5.61 2.61 -6.29
N LEU A 53 4.69 1.69 -6.54
CA LEU A 53 3.84 1.69 -7.73
C LEU A 53 2.92 2.92 -7.80
N ARG A 54 2.64 3.38 -9.01
CA ARG A 54 1.62 4.41 -9.24
C ARG A 54 0.23 3.82 -9.13
N ILE A 55 -0.75 4.59 -8.62
CA ILE A 55 -2.14 4.11 -8.53
C ILE A 55 -2.68 3.63 -9.89
N GLY A 56 -2.26 4.26 -10.99
CA GLY A 56 -2.65 3.82 -12.34
C GLY A 56 -2.04 2.47 -12.74
N GLU A 57 -0.89 2.10 -12.19
CA GLU A 57 -0.26 0.78 -12.36
C GLU A 57 -0.98 -0.24 -11.47
N ILE A 58 -1.20 0.09 -10.19
CA ILE A 58 -1.86 -0.80 -9.21
C ILE A 58 -3.24 -1.26 -9.68
N VAL A 59 -4.09 -0.36 -10.21
CA VAL A 59 -5.43 -0.72 -10.66
C VAL A 59 -5.46 -1.61 -11.90
N GLN A 60 -4.32 -1.79 -12.56
CA GLN A 60 -4.16 -2.64 -13.74
C GLN A 60 -3.34 -3.91 -13.49
N LEU A 61 -2.91 -4.13 -12.23
CA LEU A 61 -2.20 -5.36 -11.85
C LEU A 61 -3.09 -6.58 -12.05
N LYS A 62 -2.55 -7.58 -12.73
CA LYS A 62 -3.10 -8.92 -12.81
C LYS A 62 -2.48 -9.81 -11.75
N LEU A 63 -3.14 -10.92 -11.42
CA LEU A 63 -2.57 -11.90 -10.51
C LEU A 63 -1.27 -12.49 -11.07
N SER A 64 -1.19 -12.71 -12.39
CA SER A 64 0.01 -13.17 -13.08
C SER A 64 1.20 -12.21 -13.04
N ASP A 65 0.98 -10.96 -12.68
CA ASP A 65 2.07 -9.99 -12.50
C ASP A 65 2.82 -10.19 -11.17
N ILE A 66 2.29 -11.03 -10.26
CA ILE A 66 2.80 -11.21 -8.90
C ILE A 66 3.42 -12.59 -8.75
N ASP A 67 4.70 -12.63 -8.46
CA ASP A 67 5.48 -13.83 -8.18
C ASP A 67 5.55 -14.04 -6.66
N PHE A 68 4.62 -14.87 -6.15
CA PHE A 68 4.54 -15.20 -4.73
C PHE A 68 5.63 -16.18 -4.25
N ASP A 69 6.31 -16.86 -5.18
CA ASP A 69 7.35 -17.84 -4.88
C ASP A 69 8.71 -17.17 -4.67
N SER A 70 8.85 -15.92 -5.12
CA SER A 70 10.08 -15.14 -4.90
C SER A 70 10.15 -14.55 -3.49
N ILE A 71 11.35 -14.45 -2.95
CA ILE A 71 11.65 -13.78 -1.67
C ILE A 71 12.67 -12.67 -1.93
N PRO A 72 12.29 -11.39 -1.68
CA PRO A 72 10.94 -10.87 -1.39
C PRO A 72 9.96 -11.08 -2.56
N VAL A 73 8.65 -11.10 -2.27
CA VAL A 73 7.61 -11.25 -3.31
C VAL A 73 7.75 -10.13 -4.34
N ARG A 74 7.78 -10.53 -5.61
CA ARG A 74 8.07 -9.65 -6.74
C ARG A 74 6.80 -9.29 -7.51
N ILE A 75 6.73 -8.05 -7.96
CA ILE A 75 5.72 -7.56 -8.91
C ILE A 75 6.41 -7.19 -10.21
N ASN A 76 6.01 -7.82 -11.29
CA ASN A 76 6.44 -7.52 -12.65
C ASN A 76 5.51 -6.46 -13.25
N VAL A 77 6.01 -5.25 -13.42
CA VAL A 77 5.25 -4.15 -14.01
C VAL A 77 5.39 -4.21 -15.52
N ARG A 78 4.33 -4.61 -16.19
CA ARG A 78 4.31 -4.72 -17.66
C ARG A 78 4.48 -3.35 -18.33
N ALA A 79 5.11 -3.33 -19.50
CA ALA A 79 5.36 -2.10 -20.26
C ALA A 79 4.07 -1.32 -20.58
N GLU A 80 2.97 -2.04 -20.86
CA GLU A 80 1.67 -1.47 -21.25
C GLU A 80 1.04 -0.62 -20.12
N ILE A 81 1.29 -1.00 -18.85
CA ILE A 81 0.76 -0.28 -17.68
C ILE A 81 1.74 0.72 -17.13
N ALA A 82 3.01 0.62 -17.48
CA ALA A 82 4.07 1.52 -17.04
C ALA A 82 3.96 2.87 -17.75
N LYS A 83 3.95 3.98 -16.99
CA LYS A 83 3.84 5.32 -17.58
C LYS A 83 4.98 5.64 -18.59
N GLY A 84 6.13 5.06 -18.42
CA GLY A 84 7.30 5.26 -19.30
C GLY A 84 7.39 4.25 -20.46
N GLY A 85 6.47 3.29 -20.57
CA GLY A 85 6.50 2.25 -21.61
C GLY A 85 7.61 1.19 -21.42
N SER A 86 8.32 1.20 -20.31
CA SER A 86 9.36 0.22 -19.99
C SER A 86 8.89 -0.70 -18.86
N SER A 87 9.00 -2.01 -19.08
CA SER A 87 8.75 -3.01 -18.04
C SER A 87 9.82 -2.89 -16.93
N ARG A 88 9.42 -3.25 -15.72
CA ARG A 88 10.33 -3.30 -14.58
C ARG A 88 9.82 -4.26 -13.53
N GLU A 89 10.66 -4.57 -12.59
CA GLU A 89 10.29 -5.29 -11.37
C GLU A 89 10.33 -4.38 -10.15
N THR A 90 9.54 -4.71 -9.16
CA THR A 90 9.58 -4.14 -7.81
C THR A 90 9.16 -5.20 -6.81
N PHE A 91 9.31 -4.93 -5.53
CA PHE A 91 9.01 -5.89 -4.47
C PHE A 91 7.96 -5.34 -3.51
N ILE A 92 7.38 -6.21 -2.71
CA ILE A 92 6.46 -5.86 -1.63
C ILE A 92 6.86 -6.54 -0.32
N THR A 93 6.58 -5.86 0.80
CA THR A 93 6.86 -6.36 2.15
C THR A 93 5.96 -7.54 2.51
N THR A 94 6.39 -8.37 3.45
CA THR A 94 5.61 -9.48 4.02
C THR A 94 4.24 -9.02 4.53
N GLU A 95 4.17 -7.85 5.18
CA GLU A 95 2.90 -7.23 5.59
C GLU A 95 1.96 -7.03 4.39
N THR A 96 2.48 -6.47 3.31
CA THR A 96 1.71 -6.22 2.09
C THR A 96 1.26 -7.53 1.43
N VAL A 97 2.11 -8.56 1.43
CA VAL A 97 1.79 -9.90 0.93
C VAL A 97 0.62 -10.49 1.70
N ASN A 98 0.65 -10.44 3.03
CA ASN A 98 -0.42 -10.97 3.88
C ASN A 98 -1.74 -10.24 3.61
N ALA A 99 -1.73 -8.91 3.58
CA ALA A 99 -2.93 -8.12 3.26
C ALA A 99 -3.48 -8.42 1.85
N LEU A 100 -2.59 -8.66 0.87
CA LEU A 100 -2.97 -9.02 -0.49
C LEU A 100 -3.57 -10.42 -0.57
N LYS A 101 -2.96 -11.42 0.08
CA LYS A 101 -3.49 -12.77 0.17
C LYS A 101 -4.87 -12.80 0.82
N ASP A 102 -5.08 -12.08 1.91
CA ASP A 102 -6.38 -11.96 2.57
C ASP A 102 -7.43 -11.29 1.67
N TYR A 103 -7.01 -10.25 0.95
CA TYR A 103 -7.87 -9.58 -0.04
C TYR A 103 -8.27 -10.54 -1.18
N LEU A 104 -7.33 -11.32 -1.69
CA LEU A 104 -7.57 -12.31 -2.75
C LEU A 104 -8.48 -13.45 -2.28
N LYS A 105 -8.23 -14.01 -1.10
CA LYS A 105 -9.08 -15.05 -0.48
C LYS A 105 -10.53 -14.56 -0.35
N LYS A 106 -10.70 -13.35 0.16
CA LYS A 106 -12.04 -12.77 0.41
C LYS A 106 -12.82 -12.42 -0.86
N ASN A 107 -12.16 -11.96 -1.91
CA ASN A 107 -12.83 -11.38 -3.08
C ASN A 107 -12.79 -12.24 -4.33
N PHE A 108 -11.89 -13.22 -4.42
CA PHE A 108 -11.64 -14.02 -5.63
C PHE A 108 -11.62 -15.53 -5.37
N SER A 109 -11.89 -15.99 -4.14
CA SER A 109 -11.77 -17.40 -3.74
C SER A 109 -10.38 -17.98 -4.03
N TRP A 110 -9.35 -17.14 -3.97
CA TRP A 110 -7.97 -17.54 -4.17
C TRP A 110 -7.49 -18.49 -3.06
N GLN A 111 -6.74 -19.53 -3.44
CA GLN A 111 -6.19 -20.53 -2.51
C GLN A 111 -4.68 -20.59 -2.68
N GLU A 112 -3.96 -20.62 -1.55
CA GLU A 112 -2.49 -20.52 -1.52
C GLU A 112 -1.81 -21.75 -2.11
N ASP A 113 -2.36 -22.94 -1.80
CA ASP A 113 -1.77 -24.22 -2.18
C ASP A 113 -2.28 -24.76 -3.52
N GLN A 114 -3.00 -23.97 -4.30
CA GLN A 114 -3.58 -24.38 -5.57
C GLN A 114 -3.09 -23.48 -6.71
N ALA A 115 -2.92 -24.12 -7.86
CA ALA A 115 -2.68 -23.38 -9.10
C ALA A 115 -3.95 -22.62 -9.49
N ASN A 116 -4.00 -21.33 -9.22
CA ASN A 116 -5.15 -20.45 -9.50
C ASN A 116 -5.18 -20.03 -10.98
N TRP A 117 -5.12 -21.01 -11.90
CA TRP A 117 -5.03 -20.78 -13.35
C TRP A 117 -6.17 -19.91 -13.90
N ASN A 118 -7.37 -20.07 -13.36
CA ASN A 118 -8.55 -19.29 -13.72
C ASN A 118 -8.49 -17.83 -13.24
N LEU A 119 -7.56 -17.49 -12.36
CA LEU A 119 -7.43 -16.16 -11.79
C LEU A 119 -6.26 -15.36 -12.38
N GLN A 120 -5.38 -15.97 -13.18
CA GLN A 120 -4.13 -15.35 -13.66
C GLN A 120 -4.36 -14.04 -14.41
N ASP A 121 -5.40 -13.95 -15.25
CA ASP A 121 -5.73 -12.76 -16.02
C ASP A 121 -6.63 -11.76 -15.31
N ILE A 122 -7.02 -12.06 -14.06
CA ILE A 122 -7.89 -11.18 -13.30
C ILE A 122 -7.13 -9.92 -12.87
N VAL A 123 -7.71 -8.77 -13.19
CA VAL A 123 -7.25 -7.47 -12.69
C VAL A 123 -7.71 -7.30 -11.25
N ILE A 124 -6.75 -7.37 -10.31
CA ILE A 124 -7.02 -7.47 -8.86
C ILE A 124 -7.83 -6.28 -8.33
N PHE A 125 -7.41 -5.06 -8.65
CA PHE A 125 -8.00 -3.84 -8.11
C PHE A 125 -8.92 -3.11 -9.09
N GLY A 126 -8.90 -3.49 -10.36
CA GLY A 126 -9.68 -2.87 -11.43
C GLY A 126 -11.12 -3.36 -11.52
N ARG A 127 -11.48 -4.45 -10.81
CA ARG A 127 -12.82 -5.02 -10.87
C ARG A 127 -13.84 -4.08 -10.24
N LEU A 128 -14.78 -3.61 -11.04
CA LEU A 128 -15.99 -2.96 -10.57
C LEU A 128 -16.92 -4.04 -10.00
N SER A 129 -17.72 -3.70 -8.99
CA SER A 129 -18.76 -4.60 -8.46
C SER A 129 -19.63 -5.12 -9.61
N GLN A 130 -20.06 -6.39 -9.52
CA GLN A 130 -20.93 -7.01 -10.54
C GLN A 130 -22.17 -6.17 -10.86
N ASN A 131 -22.68 -5.41 -9.90
CA ASN A 131 -23.84 -4.51 -10.08
C ASN A 131 -23.55 -3.29 -10.96
N ASN A 132 -22.28 -3.04 -11.33
CA ASN A 132 -21.87 -1.91 -12.18
C ASN A 132 -21.34 -2.32 -13.55
N ILE A 133 -21.48 -3.61 -13.92
CA ILE A 133 -21.05 -4.14 -15.23
C ILE A 133 -21.88 -3.52 -16.36
N ASP A 134 -23.15 -3.18 -16.10
CA ASP A 134 -24.06 -2.59 -17.09
C ASP A 134 -23.79 -1.10 -17.37
N SER A 135 -23.12 -0.39 -16.49
CA SER A 135 -22.59 0.93 -16.81
C SER A 135 -21.21 0.77 -17.43
N MET A 136 -21.17 0.47 -18.70
CA MET A 136 -19.95 0.35 -19.52
C MET A 136 -19.04 1.57 -19.31
N ALA A 137 -18.22 1.55 -18.27
CA ALA A 137 -17.12 2.48 -18.16
C ALA A 137 -16.21 2.21 -19.36
N LYS A 138 -16.14 3.15 -20.29
CA LYS A 138 -15.25 3.09 -21.48
C LYS A 138 -13.79 2.79 -21.09
N ASN A 139 -13.45 2.96 -19.81
CA ASN A 139 -12.13 2.68 -19.26
C ASN A 139 -12.25 2.18 -17.80
N PRO A 140 -12.32 0.87 -17.55
CA PRO A 140 -12.46 0.29 -16.21
C PRO A 140 -11.33 0.68 -15.25
N ALA A 141 -10.09 0.76 -15.74
CA ALA A 141 -8.94 1.15 -14.94
C ALA A 141 -9.05 2.59 -14.43
N GLN A 142 -9.52 3.50 -15.28
CA GLN A 142 -9.73 4.90 -14.89
C GLN A 142 -10.84 5.03 -13.85
N SER A 143 -11.92 4.27 -14.00
CA SER A 143 -13.03 4.25 -13.02
C SER A 143 -12.56 3.69 -11.67
N ALA A 144 -11.83 2.57 -11.66
CA ALA A 144 -11.26 1.99 -10.44
C ALA A 144 -10.31 2.96 -9.73
N LYS A 145 -9.47 3.65 -10.49
CA LYS A 145 -8.57 4.69 -9.97
C LYS A 145 -9.36 5.83 -9.31
N GLN A 146 -10.41 6.34 -9.97
CA GLN A 146 -11.25 7.40 -9.42
C GLN A 146 -11.95 6.96 -8.13
N MET A 147 -12.49 5.73 -8.08
CA MET A 147 -13.12 5.18 -6.89
C MET A 147 -12.16 5.07 -5.71
N LEU A 148 -10.94 4.58 -5.93
CA LEU A 148 -9.92 4.50 -4.89
C LEU A 148 -9.47 5.88 -4.41
N GLN A 149 -9.31 6.85 -5.33
CA GLN A 149 -9.00 8.23 -4.97
C GLN A 149 -10.12 8.88 -4.16
N ALA A 150 -11.38 8.62 -4.50
CA ALA A 150 -12.53 9.09 -3.75
C ALA A 150 -12.64 8.42 -2.36
N ALA A 151 -12.32 7.11 -2.28
CA ALA A 151 -12.29 6.40 -1.02
C ALA A 151 -11.18 6.97 -0.09
N LEU A 152 -9.97 7.12 -0.59
CA LEU A 152 -8.87 7.72 0.15
C LEU A 152 -9.23 9.13 0.64
N ARG A 153 -9.84 9.93 -0.22
CA ARG A 153 -10.28 11.28 0.14
C ARG A 153 -11.23 11.27 1.32
N ARG A 154 -12.22 10.38 1.32
CA ARG A 154 -13.20 10.26 2.42
C ARG A 154 -12.53 9.90 3.74
N GLU A 155 -11.54 9.00 3.74
CA GLU A 155 -10.83 8.64 4.95
C GLU A 155 -9.96 9.78 5.48
N ILE A 156 -9.29 10.52 4.61
CA ILE A 156 -8.50 11.70 4.98
C ILE A 156 -9.39 12.81 5.55
N GLU A 157 -10.59 13.01 4.99
CA GLU A 157 -11.55 14.03 5.47
C GLU A 157 -12.05 13.79 6.89
N LYS A 158 -12.01 12.55 7.37
CA LYS A 158 -12.34 12.19 8.75
C LYS A 158 -11.24 12.61 9.75
N ILE A 159 -10.06 12.98 9.28
CA ILE A 159 -8.89 13.32 10.09
C ILE A 159 -8.55 14.80 9.84
N PRO A 160 -9.03 15.74 10.68
CA PRO A 160 -8.93 17.18 10.42
C PRO A 160 -7.52 17.65 10.10
N GLU A 161 -6.51 17.21 10.86
CA GLU A 161 -5.11 17.57 10.66
C GLU A 161 -4.48 17.07 9.37
N MET A 162 -5.11 16.08 8.70
CA MET A 162 -4.66 15.54 7.43
C MET A 162 -5.47 16.07 6.23
N SER A 163 -6.61 16.71 6.49
CA SER A 163 -7.50 17.22 5.43
C SER A 163 -7.04 18.54 4.81
N LEU A 164 -5.84 19.00 5.15
CA LEU A 164 -5.26 20.26 4.71
C LEU A 164 -5.13 20.33 3.19
N ARG A 165 -5.32 21.54 2.69
CA ARG A 165 -5.07 21.88 1.28
C ARG A 165 -3.80 22.72 1.17
N ASN A 166 -3.08 22.51 0.11
CA ASN A 166 -1.94 23.33 -0.25
C ASN A 166 -2.39 24.72 -0.72
N GLU A 167 -1.48 25.67 -0.81
CA GLU A 167 -1.72 27.04 -1.30
C GLU A 167 -2.40 27.08 -2.68
N ASN A 168 -2.20 26.06 -3.50
CA ASN A 168 -2.85 25.90 -4.81
C ASN A 168 -4.23 25.23 -4.75
N GLY A 169 -4.82 25.04 -3.55
CA GLY A 169 -6.11 24.42 -3.32
C GLY A 169 -6.14 22.88 -3.47
N ARG A 170 -5.00 22.26 -3.82
CA ARG A 170 -4.89 20.79 -3.93
C ARG A 170 -4.73 20.17 -2.55
N ARG A 171 -5.20 18.94 -2.39
CA ARG A 171 -4.99 18.17 -1.14
C ARG A 171 -3.52 17.83 -0.97
N ALA A 172 -3.02 17.99 0.24
CA ALA A 172 -1.64 17.66 0.58
C ALA A 172 -1.38 16.14 0.48
N ILE A 173 -2.35 15.31 0.90
CA ILE A 173 -2.24 13.85 0.88
C ILE A 173 -3.09 13.28 -0.26
N HIS A 174 -2.45 12.48 -1.11
CA HIS A 174 -3.04 11.75 -2.23
C HIS A 174 -2.17 10.53 -2.56
N PHE A 175 -2.59 9.63 -3.44
CA PHE A 175 -1.84 8.38 -3.69
C PHE A 175 -0.35 8.57 -4.01
N HIS A 176 0.01 9.67 -4.66
CA HIS A 176 1.43 9.94 -4.93
C HIS A 176 2.26 10.19 -3.66
N ALA A 177 1.62 10.59 -2.56
CA ALA A 177 2.31 10.77 -1.28
C ALA A 177 2.84 9.43 -0.71
N PHE A 178 2.10 8.32 -0.87
CA PHE A 178 2.55 6.98 -0.47
C PHE A 178 3.75 6.51 -1.31
N ARG A 179 3.75 6.79 -2.61
CA ARG A 179 4.90 6.51 -3.46
C ARG A 179 6.11 7.37 -3.07
N LYS A 180 5.91 8.62 -2.64
CA LYS A 180 6.99 9.47 -2.11
C LYS A 180 7.53 8.93 -0.78
N TYR A 181 6.64 8.41 0.07
CA TYR A 181 7.02 7.71 1.29
C TYR A 181 7.99 6.56 0.96
N PHE A 182 7.60 5.64 0.07
CA PHE A 182 8.47 4.55 -0.40
C PHE A 182 9.84 5.06 -0.84
N ARG A 183 9.86 6.06 -1.73
CA ARG A 183 11.09 6.64 -2.25
C ARG A 183 11.99 7.19 -1.15
N THR A 184 11.40 7.87 -0.19
CA THR A 184 12.15 8.48 0.92
C THR A 184 12.73 7.41 1.83
N ILE A 185 11.93 6.45 2.26
CA ILE A 185 12.38 5.39 3.17
C ILE A 185 13.44 4.53 2.48
N LEU A 186 13.14 3.98 1.31
CA LEU A 186 14.08 3.12 0.59
C LEU A 186 15.35 3.88 0.16
N GLY A 187 15.20 5.13 -0.25
CA GLY A 187 16.33 5.97 -0.63
C GLY A 187 17.27 6.29 0.54
N ASN A 188 16.74 6.38 1.76
CA ASN A 188 17.55 6.58 2.97
C ASN A 188 18.30 5.31 3.40
N VAL A 189 17.73 4.12 3.17
CA VAL A 189 18.33 2.84 3.58
C VAL A 189 19.27 2.28 2.50
N CYS A 190 18.81 2.23 1.25
CA CYS A 190 19.51 1.54 0.16
C CYS A 190 20.12 2.49 -0.89
N GLY A 191 19.93 3.79 -0.70
CA GLY A 191 20.36 4.79 -1.66
C GLY A 191 19.28 5.16 -2.68
N ARG A 192 19.38 6.40 -3.16
CA ARG A 192 18.37 7.02 -4.04
C ARG A 192 18.22 6.26 -5.36
N ASP A 193 19.32 5.83 -5.93
CA ASP A 193 19.35 5.24 -7.25
C ASP A 193 18.60 3.91 -7.28
N TYR A 194 18.74 3.11 -6.25
CA TYR A 194 18.00 1.87 -6.09
C TYR A 194 16.48 2.14 -5.98
N ALA A 195 16.08 3.11 -5.17
CA ALA A 195 14.67 3.49 -5.04
C ALA A 195 14.07 3.99 -6.37
N GLU A 196 14.81 4.80 -7.12
CA GLU A 196 14.38 5.31 -8.43
C GLU A 196 14.27 4.20 -9.48
N ALA A 197 15.19 3.23 -9.46
CA ALA A 197 15.17 2.08 -10.36
C ALA A 197 13.89 1.24 -10.15
N LEU A 198 13.56 0.87 -8.89
CA LEU A 198 12.33 0.13 -8.58
C LEU A 198 11.06 0.93 -8.93
N MET A 199 11.11 2.26 -8.80
CA MET A 199 10.01 3.13 -9.19
C MET A 199 9.86 3.27 -10.71
N GLY A 200 10.85 2.90 -11.52
CA GLY A 200 10.83 3.06 -12.99
C GLY A 200 10.82 4.53 -13.40
N HIS A 201 11.63 5.33 -12.76
CA HIS A 201 11.95 6.65 -13.27
C HIS A 201 13.02 6.49 -14.35
N GLY A 202 12.62 6.71 -15.63
CA GLY A 202 13.50 6.67 -16.79
C GLY A 202 14.55 7.75 -16.68
N PHE A 203 15.66 7.37 -16.12
CA PHE A 203 16.86 8.15 -16.02
C PHE A 203 18.01 7.34 -16.65
N TYR A 204 19.13 7.96 -16.90
CA TYR A 204 20.42 7.38 -17.28
C TYR A 204 20.76 6.04 -16.59
N MET A 205 20.00 5.69 -15.58
CA MET A 205 20.18 4.61 -14.63
C MET A 205 19.91 3.24 -15.23
N ASP A 206 18.91 3.11 -16.10
CA ASP A 206 18.60 1.83 -16.77
C ASP A 206 19.80 1.34 -17.61
N THR A 207 20.66 2.26 -18.05
CA THR A 207 21.86 1.96 -18.81
C THR A 207 23.10 1.79 -17.93
N TYR A 208 23.16 2.45 -16.78
CA TYR A 208 24.37 2.49 -15.95
C TYR A 208 24.22 1.83 -14.57
N TYR A 209 22.98 1.62 -14.08
CA TYR A 209 22.70 1.04 -12.78
C TYR A 209 22.19 -0.39 -12.92
N GLN A 210 23.10 -1.32 -13.16
CA GLN A 210 22.79 -2.74 -13.26
C GLN A 210 23.27 -3.45 -12.00
N LEU A 211 22.33 -3.89 -11.15
CA LEU A 211 22.64 -4.74 -10.01
C LEU A 211 22.32 -6.18 -10.32
N PRO A 212 23.14 -7.14 -9.85
CA PRO A 212 22.77 -8.55 -9.81
C PRO A 212 21.43 -8.74 -9.09
N GLU A 213 20.63 -9.70 -9.56
CA GLU A 213 19.30 -9.97 -9.02
C GLU A 213 19.31 -10.24 -7.52
N ASP A 214 20.24 -11.10 -7.06
CA ASP A 214 20.38 -11.43 -5.64
C ASP A 214 20.69 -10.20 -4.79
N LYS A 215 21.52 -9.30 -5.30
CA LYS A 215 21.83 -8.06 -4.59
C LYS A 215 20.63 -7.12 -4.51
N LYS A 216 19.83 -7.02 -5.57
CA LYS A 216 18.58 -6.25 -5.55
C LYS A 216 17.62 -6.77 -4.49
N ARG A 217 17.44 -8.09 -4.42
CA ARG A 217 16.58 -8.74 -3.43
C ARG A 217 17.08 -8.49 -2.01
N GLN A 218 18.37 -8.70 -1.77
CA GLN A 218 18.96 -8.50 -0.45
C GLN A 218 18.80 -7.06 0.03
N MET A 219 19.07 -6.07 -0.81
CA MET A 219 18.88 -4.66 -0.47
C MET A 219 17.43 -4.35 -0.10
N TYR A 220 16.45 -4.97 -0.78
CA TYR A 220 15.05 -4.77 -0.42
C TYR A 220 14.72 -5.42 0.93
N LEU A 221 15.20 -6.63 1.20
CA LEU A 221 15.02 -7.33 2.48
C LEU A 221 15.63 -6.52 3.64
N ASP A 222 16.81 -5.95 3.46
CA ASP A 222 17.45 -5.09 4.46
C ASP A 222 16.60 -3.85 4.79
N ALA A 223 15.82 -3.36 3.82
CA ALA A 223 14.95 -2.21 3.99
C ALA A 223 13.51 -2.56 4.43
N GLU A 224 13.11 -3.83 4.42
CA GLU A 224 11.73 -4.26 4.60
C GLU A 224 11.12 -3.77 5.93
N SER A 225 11.86 -3.87 7.03
CA SER A 225 11.42 -3.42 8.35
C SER A 225 11.11 -1.91 8.40
N HIS A 226 11.84 -1.13 7.61
CA HIS A 226 11.63 0.31 7.49
C HIS A 226 10.40 0.66 6.66
N LEU A 227 10.05 -0.18 5.67
CA LEU A 227 8.90 -0.03 4.80
C LEU A 227 7.60 -0.58 5.40
N THR A 228 7.69 -1.53 6.35
CA THR A 228 6.55 -2.08 7.09
C THR A 228 5.85 -1.00 7.87
N ILE A 229 4.53 -0.90 7.71
CA ILE A 229 3.71 0.17 8.29
C ILE A 229 3.23 -0.20 9.68
N SER A 230 2.73 -1.44 9.89
CA SER A 230 2.34 -1.92 11.20
C SER A 230 3.59 -2.26 12.01
N ASP A 231 3.66 -1.73 13.21
CA ASP A 231 4.68 -2.09 14.18
C ASP A 231 4.34 -3.47 14.78
N PHE A 232 4.68 -4.55 14.07
CA PHE A 232 4.44 -5.91 14.57
C PHE A 232 5.09 -6.15 15.93
N GLU A 233 6.26 -5.58 16.18
CA GLU A 233 6.93 -5.70 17.49
C GLU A 233 6.13 -5.02 18.63
N THR A 234 5.53 -3.87 18.38
CA THR A 234 4.63 -3.23 19.35
C THR A 234 3.35 -4.02 19.50
N PHE A 235 2.78 -4.51 18.41
CA PHE A 235 1.57 -5.31 18.45
C PHE A 235 1.77 -6.66 19.14
N GLU A 236 2.89 -7.34 18.91
CA GLU A 236 3.26 -8.56 19.64
C GLU A 236 3.49 -8.29 21.14
N LYS A 237 4.17 -7.20 21.49
CA LYS A 237 4.35 -6.78 22.88
C LYS A 237 3.02 -6.46 23.56
N ASP A 238 2.13 -5.76 22.86
CA ASP A 238 0.80 -5.42 23.39
C ASP A 238 -0.07 -6.65 23.53
N LEU A 239 -0.06 -7.57 22.57
CA LEU A 239 -0.75 -8.88 22.66
C LEU A 239 -0.22 -9.71 23.83
N LYS A 240 1.09 -9.77 24.01
CA LYS A 240 1.71 -10.50 25.10
C LYS A 240 1.32 -9.91 26.45
N LYS A 241 1.35 -8.57 26.58
CA LYS A 241 0.91 -7.86 27.77
C LYS A 241 -0.56 -8.11 28.10
N VAL A 242 -1.46 -8.01 27.11
CA VAL A 242 -2.89 -8.31 27.29
C VAL A 242 -3.11 -9.78 27.68
N SER A 243 -2.33 -10.71 27.12
CA SER A 243 -2.38 -12.13 27.48
C SER A 243 -1.91 -12.36 28.93
N GLU A 244 -0.85 -11.70 29.34
CA GLU A 244 -0.33 -11.75 30.72
C GLU A 244 -1.34 -11.17 31.70
N GLU A 245 -1.89 -9.97 31.43
CA GLU A 245 -2.94 -9.34 32.26
C GLU A 245 -4.21 -10.21 32.34
N SER A 246 -4.60 -10.86 31.25
CA SER A 246 -5.75 -11.79 31.23
C SER A 246 -5.48 -13.04 32.09
N SER A 247 -4.27 -13.58 32.07
CA SER A 247 -3.88 -14.74 32.90
C SER A 247 -3.84 -14.39 34.37
N GLU A 248 -3.31 -13.23 34.73
CA GLU A 248 -3.31 -12.74 36.11
C GLU A 248 -4.73 -12.51 36.64
N LEU A 249 -5.62 -11.93 35.81
CA LEU A 249 -7.00 -11.72 36.18
C LEU A 249 -7.73 -13.03 36.42
N LYS A 250 -7.50 -14.04 35.57
CA LYS A 250 -8.04 -15.40 35.77
C LYS A 250 -7.54 -16.03 37.08
N GLN A 251 -6.28 -15.83 37.40
CA GLN A 251 -5.72 -16.37 38.65
C GLN A 251 -6.34 -15.69 39.86
N LYS A 252 -6.39 -14.36 39.89
CA LYS A 252 -7.07 -13.59 40.96
C LYS A 252 -8.55 -13.96 41.11
N PHE A 253 -9.24 -14.22 40.00
CA PHE A 253 -10.62 -14.69 40.03
C PHE A 253 -10.76 -16.08 40.65
N ASN A 254 -9.87 -17.03 40.31
CA ASN A 254 -9.86 -18.34 40.87
C ASN A 254 -9.52 -18.31 42.39
N ASP A 255 -8.57 -17.48 42.80
CA ASP A 255 -8.18 -17.30 44.21
C ASP A 255 -9.37 -16.72 45.00
N LEU A 256 -10.09 -15.76 44.44
CA LEU A 256 -11.30 -15.22 45.01
C LEU A 256 -12.41 -16.26 45.15
N LEU A 257 -12.63 -17.08 44.12
CA LEU A 257 -13.59 -18.19 44.19
C LEU A 257 -13.24 -19.20 45.27
N GLN A 258 -11.95 -19.53 45.43
CA GLN A 258 -11.46 -20.43 46.45
C GLN A 258 -11.64 -19.83 47.84
N TYR A 259 -11.34 -18.56 48.02
CA TYR A 259 -11.59 -17.83 49.27
C TYR A 259 -13.08 -17.82 49.64
N LEU A 260 -13.97 -17.55 48.72
CA LEU A 260 -15.43 -17.55 48.95
C LEU A 260 -15.93 -18.94 49.34
N LYS A 261 -15.46 -19.99 48.67
CA LYS A 261 -15.80 -21.38 49.02
C LYS A 261 -15.31 -21.76 50.41
N THR A 262 -14.07 -21.38 50.79
CA THR A 262 -13.48 -21.69 52.08
C THR A 262 -14.20 -21.02 53.24
N ASN A 263 -14.75 -19.83 53.01
CA ASN A 263 -15.47 -19.05 54.01
C ASN A 263 -17.01 -19.26 53.96
N SER A 264 -17.50 -20.24 53.21
CA SER A 264 -18.92 -20.60 53.08
C SER A 264 -19.82 -19.40 52.69
N ILE A 265 -19.30 -18.47 51.87
CA ILE A 265 -20.04 -17.33 51.37
C ILE A 265 -20.79 -17.79 50.12
N GLU A 266 -22.16 -17.73 50.14
CA GLU A 266 -22.98 -18.05 48.96
C GLU A 266 -22.72 -17.06 47.83
N ILE A 267 -22.41 -17.57 46.64
CA ILE A 267 -22.23 -16.78 45.42
C ILE A 267 -23.64 -16.68 44.79
N PRO A 268 -24.19 -15.47 44.57
CA PRO A 268 -25.43 -15.32 43.82
C PRO A 268 -25.30 -15.94 42.43
N ASN A 269 -26.27 -16.79 42.07
CA ASN A 269 -26.35 -17.28 40.69
C ASN A 269 -26.67 -16.10 39.74
N PHE A 270 -25.74 -15.76 38.86
CA PHE A 270 -25.99 -14.86 37.74
C PHE A 270 -26.43 -15.65 36.51
#